data_edcf528cd92f86c4de7625c0575d5063
#
_entry.id   edcf528cd92f86c4de7625c0575d5063
#
_cell.length_a   1.000
_cell.length_b   1.000
_cell.length_c   1.000
_cell.angle_alpha   90.00
_cell.angle_beta   90.00
_cell.angle_gamma   90.00
#
_symmetry.space_group_name_H-M   'P 1'
#
loop_
_entity.id
_entity.type
_entity.pdbx_description
1 polymer ?
#
loop_
_entity_poly.entity_id
_entity_poly.type
_entity_poly.pdbx_seq_one_letter_code
_entity_poly.pdbx_strand_id
1 'polypeptide(L)'
;MEINEFKNLVSKEDNNIIAIDFDGVIHKNSKGFHDGTIYDEPVEGVKKGLEYLSKSYRLVVYSCKSNPKRPFVNEKNGSQLMAEWLEKHGLAKYIERIAWGKPNARYYIDDKAVRFINWNQTIEEIDA
;
A
#
# COMPACT_ATOMS: atom_id res chain seq x y z
N MET A 1 12.84 28.40 -3.07
CA MET A 1 13.60 27.13 -3.11
C MET A 1 14.18 26.93 -4.50
N GLU A 2 15.43 26.63 -4.57
CA GLU A 2 16.07 26.30 -5.85
C GLU A 2 15.68 24.89 -6.30
N ILE A 3 15.78 24.63 -7.62
CA ILE A 3 15.41 23.33 -8.20
C ILE A 3 16.22 22.19 -7.57
N ASN A 4 17.51 22.41 -7.31
CA ASN A 4 18.36 21.37 -6.72
C ASN A 4 17.93 21.01 -5.29
N GLU A 5 17.53 22.00 -4.49
CA GLU A 5 17.01 21.75 -3.15
C GLU A 5 15.71 20.97 -3.19
N PHE A 6 14.82 21.30 -4.12
CA PHE A 6 13.56 20.57 -4.31
C PHE A 6 13.81 19.11 -4.66
N LYS A 7 14.71 18.84 -5.60
CA LYS A 7 15.08 17.47 -5.99
C LYS A 7 15.65 16.68 -4.82
N ASN A 8 16.50 17.29 -4.02
CA ASN A 8 17.09 16.62 -2.85
C ASN A 8 16.04 16.25 -1.81
N LEU A 9 15.06 17.13 -1.58
CA LEU A 9 13.98 16.84 -0.64
C LEU A 9 13.12 15.67 -1.12
N VAL A 10 12.76 15.65 -2.38
CA VAL A 10 11.98 14.55 -2.98
C VAL A 10 12.75 13.24 -2.89
N SER A 11 14.04 13.24 -3.24
CA SER A 11 14.89 12.05 -3.19
C SER A 11 15.01 11.48 -1.77
N LYS A 12 15.19 12.35 -0.76
CA LYS A 12 15.26 11.93 0.64
C LYS A 12 13.96 11.30 1.10
N GLU A 13 12.82 11.86 0.69
CA GLU A 13 11.51 11.32 1.02
C GLU A 13 11.34 9.94 0.40
N ASP A 14 11.61 9.80 -0.90
CA ASP A 14 11.47 8.55 -1.64
C ASP A 14 12.38 7.45 -1.10
N ASN A 15 13.59 7.82 -0.65
CA ASN A 15 14.56 6.86 -0.12
C ASN A 15 14.16 6.22 1.20
N ASN A 16 13.16 6.76 1.87
CA ASN A 16 12.77 6.29 3.19
C ASN A 16 11.37 5.69 3.24
N ILE A 17 10.66 5.68 2.14
CA ILE A 17 9.29 5.18 2.08
C ILE A 17 9.23 3.81 1.40
N ILE A 18 8.48 2.90 2.02
CA ILE A 18 7.99 1.69 1.38
C ILE A 18 6.49 1.85 1.20
N ALA A 19 6.02 1.78 -0.04
CA ALA A 19 4.60 1.81 -0.36
C ALA A 19 4.08 0.38 -0.40
N ILE A 20 3.00 0.12 0.32
CA ILE A 20 2.46 -1.23 0.50
C ILE A 20 1.02 -1.25 0.01
N ASP A 21 0.73 -2.10 -0.97
CA ASP A 21 -0.63 -2.34 -1.42
C ASP A 21 -1.44 -2.99 -0.29
N PHE A 22 -2.72 -2.70 -0.22
CA PHE A 22 -3.56 -3.19 0.86
C PHE A 22 -4.14 -4.58 0.54
N ASP A 23 -4.94 -4.67 -0.51
CA ASP A 23 -5.59 -5.93 -0.86
C ASP A 23 -4.62 -6.93 -1.47
N GLY A 24 -4.59 -8.12 -0.93
CA GLY A 24 -3.69 -9.18 -1.36
C GLY A 24 -2.32 -9.16 -0.70
N VAL A 25 -1.96 -8.10 0.00
CA VAL A 25 -0.66 -7.96 0.69
C VAL A 25 -0.83 -7.85 2.21
N ILE A 26 -1.70 -6.97 2.66
CA ILE A 26 -2.01 -6.78 4.09
C ILE A 26 -3.31 -7.49 4.44
N HIS A 27 -4.36 -7.24 3.68
CA HIS A 27 -5.69 -7.84 3.79
C HIS A 27 -5.80 -8.99 2.80
N LYS A 28 -6.23 -10.15 3.23
CA LYS A 28 -6.29 -11.33 2.35
C LYS A 28 -7.16 -11.12 1.12
N ASN A 29 -8.29 -10.45 1.31
CA ASN A 29 -9.18 -10.11 0.20
C ASN A 29 -9.58 -11.33 -0.65
N SER A 30 -9.86 -12.46 0.00
CA SER A 30 -10.08 -13.75 -0.67
C SER A 30 -11.27 -13.76 -1.61
N LYS A 31 -12.27 -12.91 -1.37
CA LYS A 31 -13.46 -12.77 -2.21
C LYS A 31 -13.38 -11.59 -3.19
N GLY A 32 -12.23 -10.96 -3.31
CA GLY A 32 -12.08 -9.74 -4.11
C GLY A 32 -12.88 -8.58 -3.50
N PHE A 33 -13.43 -7.71 -4.34
CA PHE A 33 -14.17 -6.52 -3.90
C PHE A 33 -15.36 -6.87 -2.99
N HIS A 34 -16.10 -7.91 -3.33
CA HIS A 34 -17.28 -8.41 -2.61
C HIS A 34 -18.32 -7.29 -2.39
N ASP A 35 -18.52 -6.81 -1.16
CA ASP A 35 -19.53 -5.80 -0.82
C ASP A 35 -18.92 -4.42 -0.48
N GLY A 36 -17.63 -4.24 -0.72
CA GLY A 36 -16.92 -3.00 -0.41
C GLY A 36 -16.44 -2.87 1.01
N THR A 37 -16.80 -3.80 1.90
CA THR A 37 -16.26 -3.85 3.26
C THR A 37 -14.88 -4.49 3.27
N ILE A 38 -14.15 -4.32 4.38
CA ILE A 38 -12.89 -5.00 4.61
C ILE A 38 -13.19 -6.18 5.54
N TYR A 39 -13.49 -7.30 4.93
CA TYR A 39 -14.18 -8.44 5.55
C TYR A 39 -13.25 -9.55 5.99
N ASP A 40 -12.02 -9.58 5.50
CA ASP A 40 -11.14 -10.74 5.65
C ASP A 40 -10.07 -10.51 6.72
N GLU A 41 -9.26 -11.53 6.93
CA GLU A 41 -8.19 -11.53 7.91
C GLU A 41 -6.91 -10.93 7.32
N PRO A 42 -5.95 -10.52 8.18
CA PRO A 42 -4.62 -10.16 7.73
C PRO A 42 -3.91 -11.33 7.04
N VAL A 43 -3.07 -11.00 6.07
CA VAL A 43 -2.18 -11.98 5.44
C VAL A 43 -1.21 -12.51 6.50
N GLU A 44 -0.93 -13.81 6.47
CA GLU A 44 -0.01 -14.43 7.41
C GLU A 44 1.36 -13.76 7.37
N GLY A 45 1.90 -13.44 8.54
CA GLY A 45 3.21 -12.81 8.67
C GLY A 45 3.24 -11.30 8.52
N VAL A 46 2.11 -10.65 8.19
CA VAL A 46 2.09 -9.22 7.92
C VAL A 46 2.51 -8.40 9.15
N LYS A 47 2.07 -8.77 10.34
CA LYS A 47 2.40 -8.02 11.56
C LYS A 47 3.90 -7.99 11.81
N LYS A 48 4.57 -9.15 11.72
CA LYS A 48 6.03 -9.24 11.88
C LYS A 48 6.75 -8.46 10.78
N GLY A 49 6.27 -8.55 9.55
CA GLY A 49 6.85 -7.85 8.43
C GLY A 49 6.76 -6.33 8.59
N LEU A 50 5.59 -5.81 8.93
CA LEU A 50 5.41 -4.38 9.15
C LEU A 50 6.22 -3.88 10.34
N GLU A 51 6.24 -4.64 11.43
CA GLU A 51 7.05 -4.30 12.60
C GLU A 51 8.53 -4.20 12.26
N TYR A 52 9.05 -5.17 11.54
CA TYR A 52 10.45 -5.18 11.11
C TYR A 52 10.78 -3.99 10.21
N LEU A 53 9.98 -3.78 9.17
CA LEU A 53 10.23 -2.71 8.20
C LEU A 53 10.08 -1.32 8.81
N SER A 54 9.14 -1.15 9.73
CA SER A 54 8.88 0.17 10.34
C SER A 54 10.06 0.68 11.19
N LYS A 55 11.00 -0.18 11.55
CA LYS A 55 12.19 0.24 12.28
C LYS A 55 13.13 1.08 11.43
N SER A 56 13.12 0.89 10.11
CA SER A 56 14.06 1.54 9.19
C SER A 56 13.37 2.36 8.10
N TYR A 57 12.08 2.17 7.88
CA TYR A 57 11.36 2.81 6.79
C TYR A 57 10.03 3.40 7.27
N ARG A 58 9.59 4.42 6.55
CA ARG A 58 8.25 4.97 6.69
C ARG A 58 7.32 4.13 5.81
N LEU A 59 6.29 3.56 6.41
CA LEU A 59 5.37 2.67 5.70
C LEU A 59 4.10 3.41 5.31
N VAL A 60 3.81 3.44 4.02
CA VAL A 60 2.62 4.09 3.47
C VAL A 60 1.78 3.04 2.76
N VAL A 61 0.54 2.90 3.18
CA VAL A 61 -0.42 1.99 2.54
C VAL A 61 -1.11 2.73 1.40
N TYR A 62 -1.27 2.08 0.26
CA TYR A 62 -2.04 2.62 -0.85
C TYR A 62 -3.05 1.59 -1.36
N SER A 63 -4.16 2.07 -1.88
CA SER A 63 -5.22 1.22 -2.41
C SER A 63 -6.18 2.06 -3.24
N CYS A 64 -6.76 1.47 -4.28
CA CYS A 64 -7.84 2.14 -4.99
C CYS A 64 -9.09 2.32 -4.11
N LYS A 65 -9.20 1.59 -2.99
CA LYS A 65 -10.27 1.78 -2.01
C LYS A 65 -10.24 3.17 -1.37
N SER A 66 -9.09 3.84 -1.35
CA SER A 66 -8.96 5.18 -0.78
C SER A 66 -9.29 6.30 -1.77
N ASN A 67 -9.73 5.97 -2.99
CA ASN A 67 -10.18 6.97 -3.96
C ASN A 67 -11.41 7.70 -3.40
N PRO A 68 -11.35 9.04 -3.24
CA PRO A 68 -12.45 9.80 -2.64
C PRO A 68 -13.73 9.80 -3.47
N LYS A 69 -13.65 9.38 -4.74
CA LYS A 69 -14.83 9.27 -5.63
C LYS A 69 -15.60 7.98 -5.45
N ARG A 70 -15.08 7.03 -4.69
CA ARG A 70 -15.77 5.77 -4.46
C ARG A 70 -16.95 5.96 -3.52
N PRO A 71 -18.06 5.20 -3.70
CA PRO A 71 -19.21 5.26 -2.81
C PRO A 71 -18.83 4.95 -1.36
N PHE A 72 -19.49 5.60 -0.42
CA PHE A 72 -19.34 5.27 1.00
C PHE A 72 -19.98 3.92 1.29
N VAL A 73 -19.40 3.21 2.23
CA VAL A 73 -19.93 1.95 2.76
C VAL A 73 -20.15 2.16 4.26
N ASN A 74 -21.38 1.94 4.74
CA ASN A 74 -21.73 2.18 6.14
C ASN A 74 -21.37 3.62 6.58
N GLU A 75 -21.62 4.61 5.71
CA GLU A 75 -21.33 6.02 5.94
C GLU A 75 -19.84 6.38 6.06
N LYS A 76 -18.95 5.47 5.64
CA LYS A 76 -17.50 5.67 5.72
C LYS A 76 -16.85 5.55 4.35
N ASN A 77 -15.80 6.34 4.13
CA ASN A 77 -14.98 6.21 2.93
C ASN A 77 -13.98 5.06 3.09
N GLY A 78 -13.33 4.69 1.98
CA GLY A 78 -12.38 3.57 1.98
C GLY A 78 -11.20 3.76 2.93
N SER A 79 -10.68 4.96 3.04
CA SER A 79 -9.56 5.25 3.96
C SER A 79 -9.98 5.06 5.41
N GLN A 80 -11.19 5.47 5.77
CA GLN A 80 -11.72 5.26 7.13
C GLN A 80 -11.89 3.79 7.44
N LEU A 81 -12.43 3.02 6.48
CA LEU A 81 -12.61 1.58 6.65
C LEU A 81 -11.27 0.87 6.82
N MET A 82 -10.27 1.22 6.02
CA MET A 82 -8.93 0.64 6.15
C MET A 82 -8.26 1.01 7.48
N ALA A 83 -8.38 2.26 7.89
CA ALA A 83 -7.81 2.72 9.16
C ALA A 83 -8.41 1.95 10.35
N GLU A 84 -9.72 1.77 10.36
CA GLU A 84 -10.40 1.01 11.40
C GLU A 84 -9.99 -0.46 11.41
N TRP A 85 -9.89 -1.06 10.23
CA TRP A 85 -9.46 -2.45 10.10
C TRP A 85 -8.00 -2.63 10.57
N LEU A 86 -7.11 -1.72 10.21
CA LEU A 86 -5.71 -1.76 10.65
C LEU A 86 -5.62 -1.62 12.17
N GLU A 87 -6.40 -0.72 12.75
CA GLU A 87 -6.44 -0.54 14.21
C GLU A 87 -6.95 -1.80 14.90
N LYS A 88 -8.04 -2.37 14.40
CA LYS A 88 -8.63 -3.59 14.94
C LYS A 88 -7.62 -4.75 14.99
N HIS A 89 -6.79 -4.86 13.98
CA HIS A 89 -5.81 -5.95 13.88
C HIS A 89 -4.42 -5.60 14.45
N GLY A 90 -4.29 -4.46 15.11
CA GLY A 90 -3.03 -4.06 15.76
C GLY A 90 -1.92 -3.68 14.78
N LEU A 91 -2.28 -3.26 13.57
CA LEU A 91 -1.33 -2.93 12.52
C LEU A 91 -1.14 -1.43 12.30
N ALA A 92 -2.11 -0.62 12.75
CA ALA A 92 -2.10 0.83 12.47
C ALA A 92 -0.86 1.54 12.99
N LYS A 93 -0.31 1.10 14.10
CA LYS A 93 0.88 1.72 14.72
C LYS A 93 2.14 1.65 13.86
N TYR A 94 2.20 0.76 12.88
CA TYR A 94 3.35 0.63 11.98
C TYR A 94 3.20 1.47 10.71
N ILE A 95 2.01 2.00 10.45
CA ILE A 95 1.66 2.69 9.21
C ILE A 95 1.63 4.19 9.44
N GLU A 96 2.37 4.94 8.62
CA GLU A 96 2.41 6.39 8.72
C GLU A 96 1.11 7.03 8.21
N ARG A 97 0.62 6.57 7.06
CA ARG A 97 -0.59 7.11 6.45
C ARG A 97 -1.14 6.17 5.39
N ILE A 98 -2.36 6.43 4.98
CA ILE A 98 -3.02 5.76 3.87
C ILE A 98 -3.10 6.78 2.73
N ALA A 99 -2.49 6.47 1.60
CA ALA A 99 -2.48 7.34 0.43
C ALA A 99 -3.56 6.92 -0.55
N TRP A 100 -4.13 7.91 -1.24
CA TRP A 100 -4.87 7.65 -2.45
C TRP A 100 -3.90 7.72 -3.62
N GLY A 101 -3.91 6.67 -4.44
CA GLY A 101 -2.95 6.56 -5.52
C GLY A 101 -1.61 6.04 -5.04
N LYS A 102 -0.73 5.77 -5.99
CA LYS A 102 0.58 5.19 -5.72
C LYS A 102 1.57 6.29 -5.33
N PRO A 103 2.05 6.33 -4.09
CA PRO A 103 2.99 7.36 -3.67
C PRO A 103 4.38 7.10 -4.25
N ASN A 104 5.22 8.14 -4.30
CA ASN A 104 6.63 7.94 -4.57
C ASN A 104 7.27 7.19 -3.41
N ALA A 105 8.02 6.15 -3.72
CA ALA A 105 8.63 5.31 -2.70
C ALA A 105 9.89 4.64 -3.24
N ARG A 106 10.73 4.19 -2.32
CA ARG A 106 11.91 3.41 -2.67
C ARG A 106 11.54 2.01 -3.13
N TYR A 107 10.57 1.39 -2.48
CA TYR A 107 10.07 0.06 -2.80
C TYR A 107 8.56 0.05 -2.83
N TYR A 108 8.00 -0.81 -3.67
CA TYR A 108 6.57 -1.07 -3.74
C TYR A 108 6.33 -2.55 -3.49
N ILE A 109 5.51 -2.86 -2.49
CA ILE A 109 5.11 -4.24 -2.19
C ILE A 109 3.71 -4.43 -2.74
N ASP A 110 3.59 -5.26 -3.76
CA ASP A 110 2.35 -5.49 -4.50
C ASP A 110 2.33 -6.94 -4.98
N ASP A 111 1.17 -7.59 -4.88
CA ASP A 111 1.01 -9.00 -5.23
C ASP A 111 0.85 -9.27 -6.73
N LYS A 112 0.62 -8.24 -7.52
CA LYS A 112 0.34 -8.36 -8.97
C LYS A 112 1.38 -7.68 -9.85
N ALA A 113 2.35 -7.04 -9.25
CA ALA A 113 3.36 -6.29 -10.01
C ALA A 113 4.30 -7.21 -10.75
N VAL A 114 4.67 -6.81 -11.96
CA VAL A 114 5.76 -7.39 -12.72
C VAL A 114 6.92 -6.41 -12.63
N ARG A 115 8.08 -6.88 -12.13
CA ARG A 115 9.26 -6.02 -12.06
C ARG A 115 9.79 -5.76 -13.47
N PHE A 116 9.74 -4.50 -13.87
CA PHE A 116 10.21 -4.14 -15.21
C PHE A 116 11.74 -4.14 -15.27
N ILE A 117 12.29 -4.91 -16.20
CA ILE A 117 13.70 -4.88 -16.58
C ILE A 117 13.80 -4.47 -18.04
N ASN A 118 13.08 -5.17 -18.91
CA ASN A 118 12.91 -4.81 -20.32
C ASN A 118 11.61 -5.42 -20.84
N TRP A 119 11.16 -4.96 -22.01
CA TRP A 119 9.87 -5.38 -22.55
C TRP A 119 9.81 -6.85 -22.93
N ASN A 120 10.89 -7.42 -23.44
CA ASN A 120 10.90 -8.84 -23.80
C ASN A 120 10.64 -9.71 -22.57
N GLN A 121 11.33 -9.43 -21.48
CA GLN A 121 11.13 -10.18 -20.24
C GLN A 121 9.73 -9.98 -19.66
N THR A 122 9.20 -8.76 -19.71
CA THR A 122 7.86 -8.46 -19.22
C THR A 122 6.81 -9.27 -19.97
N ILE A 123 6.92 -9.34 -21.29
CA ILE A 123 5.99 -10.11 -22.13
C ILE A 123 6.09 -11.60 -21.80
N GLU A 124 7.30 -12.12 -21.67
CA GLU A 124 7.51 -13.53 -21.32
C GLU A 124 6.85 -13.89 -19.98
N GLU A 125 7.01 -13.04 -18.95
CA GLU A 125 6.42 -13.28 -17.65
C GLU A 125 4.89 -13.27 -17.70
N ILE A 126 4.30 -12.35 -18.47
CA ILE A 126 2.84 -12.25 -18.59
C ILE A 126 2.27 -13.42 -19.39
N ASP A 127 2.95 -13.85 -20.43
CA ASP A 127 2.49 -14.90 -21.32
C ASP A 127 2.84 -16.33 -20.84
N ALA A 128 3.58 -16.44 -19.80
CA ALA A 128 4.03 -17.75 -19.28
C ALA A 128 2.89 -18.61 -18.73
#